data_a49e9e103f41545fcd843f548701abb1
#
_entry.id   a49e9e103f41545fcd843f548701abb1
#
_cell.length_a   1.000
_cell.length_b   1.000
_cell.length_c   1.000
_cell.angle_alpha   90.00
_cell.angle_beta   90.00
_cell.angle_gamma   90.00
#
_symmetry.space_group_name_H-M   'P 1'
#
loop_
_entity.id
_entity.type
_entity.pdbx_description
1 polymer ?
#
loop_
_entity_poly.entity_id
_entity_poly.type
_entity_poly.pdbx_seq_one_letter_code
_entity_poly.pdbx_strand_id
1 'polypeptide(L)'
;KNIFDQIYEILIENLVIFFRNTSISPMAHLQFSENFGELDEPHPVYPSVEGFSRIVKLENDKNSPPDTDAWHTDLTFKQEQPFASVLVARSVPEIGGDTLWSSCYAAYERLSSGMKKDFEDIKCIHDMGDFRNTFAQSLDGKSGVERLNEGMSKFGQNIRNLIEKHPTSGKKYLNFNETFVSHIIGKTINESNAIKAFLTNHMNKPEDQIRWNWKPGDMAMWDNRVTCLLYTSDAADEKVRG
;
A
#
# COMPACT_ATOMS: atom_id res chain seq x y z
N LYS A 1 -19.10 -23.71 2.92
CA LYS A 1 -18.26 -22.51 3.15
C LYS A 1 -19.17 -21.35 3.50
N ASN A 2 -18.82 -20.58 4.51
CA ASN A 2 -19.52 -19.34 4.79
C ASN A 2 -19.20 -18.29 3.74
N ILE A 3 -19.89 -17.15 3.74
CA ILE A 3 -19.70 -16.09 2.73
C ILE A 3 -18.28 -15.48 2.81
N PHE A 4 -17.70 -15.38 4.01
CA PHE A 4 -16.37 -14.80 4.21
C PHE A 4 -15.26 -15.72 3.66
N ASP A 5 -15.41 -17.03 3.76
CA ASP A 5 -14.49 -18.00 3.12
C ASP A 5 -14.51 -17.82 1.59
N GLN A 6 -15.71 -17.60 1.01
CA GLN A 6 -15.84 -17.35 -0.43
C GLN A 6 -15.19 -16.02 -0.84
N ILE A 7 -15.41 -14.95 -0.06
CA ILE A 7 -14.76 -13.65 -0.30
C ILE A 7 -13.23 -13.79 -0.22
N TYR A 8 -12.73 -14.52 0.77
CA TYR A 8 -11.28 -14.76 0.91
C TYR A 8 -10.71 -15.50 -0.31
N GLU A 9 -11.37 -16.55 -0.79
CA GLU A 9 -10.93 -17.28 -1.99
C GLU A 9 -10.91 -16.39 -3.24
N ILE A 10 -11.97 -15.59 -3.43
CA ILE A 10 -12.05 -14.62 -4.54
C ILE A 10 -10.93 -13.58 -4.43
N LEU A 11 -10.62 -13.12 -3.20
CA LEU A 11 -9.52 -12.18 -2.96
C LEU A 11 -8.16 -12.78 -3.36
N ILE A 12 -7.88 -14.02 -2.93
CA ILE A 12 -6.62 -14.71 -3.26
C ILE A 12 -6.47 -14.93 -4.77
N GLU A 13 -7.58 -15.16 -5.47
CA GLU A 13 -7.58 -15.36 -6.93
C GLU A 13 -7.42 -14.05 -7.70
N ASN A 14 -8.12 -12.99 -7.26
CA ASN A 14 -8.25 -11.73 -8.02
C ASN A 14 -7.41 -10.58 -7.46
N LEU A 15 -6.79 -10.71 -6.29
CA LEU A 15 -5.90 -9.76 -5.60
C LEU A 15 -6.62 -8.53 -5.05
N VAL A 16 -7.63 -8.03 -5.72
CA VAL A 16 -8.48 -6.92 -5.28
C VAL A 16 -9.94 -7.20 -5.65
N ILE A 17 -10.85 -6.87 -4.75
CA ILE A 17 -12.30 -6.99 -4.96
C ILE A 17 -12.99 -5.70 -4.58
N PHE A 18 -14.07 -5.39 -5.30
CA PHE A 18 -14.79 -4.15 -5.14
C PHE A 18 -16.26 -4.40 -4.84
N PHE A 19 -16.81 -3.57 -3.94
CA PHE A 19 -18.21 -3.60 -3.56
C PHE A 19 -18.81 -2.23 -3.80
N ARG A 20 -19.83 -2.16 -4.64
CA ARG A 20 -20.55 -0.90 -4.93
C ARG A 20 -21.68 -0.67 -3.93
N ASN A 21 -21.91 0.61 -3.61
CA ASN A 21 -23.08 1.04 -2.82
C ASN A 21 -23.24 0.34 -1.46
N THR A 22 -22.15 0.01 -0.80
CA THR A 22 -22.23 -0.66 0.51
C THR A 22 -22.69 0.30 1.61
N SER A 23 -22.24 1.55 1.57
CA SER A 23 -22.55 2.60 2.55
C SER A 23 -22.52 2.11 4.01
N ILE A 24 -21.62 1.20 4.34
CA ILE A 24 -21.52 0.58 5.65
C ILE A 24 -21.10 1.59 6.72
N SER A 25 -21.61 1.43 7.95
CA SER A 25 -21.17 2.22 9.10
C SER A 25 -19.72 1.87 9.50
N PRO A 26 -19.03 2.74 10.27
CA PRO A 26 -17.72 2.39 10.81
C PRO A 26 -17.70 1.09 11.61
N MET A 27 -18.73 0.82 12.41
CA MET A 27 -18.88 -0.43 13.16
C MET A 27 -18.98 -1.64 12.22
N ALA A 28 -19.82 -1.55 11.18
CA ALA A 28 -19.96 -2.64 10.22
C ALA A 28 -18.68 -2.86 9.40
N HIS A 29 -17.90 -1.78 9.15
CA HIS A 29 -16.57 -1.88 8.51
C HIS A 29 -15.59 -2.70 9.38
N LEU A 30 -15.51 -2.43 10.68
CA LEU A 30 -14.69 -3.24 11.60
C LEU A 30 -15.16 -4.69 11.63
N GLN A 31 -16.46 -4.92 11.85
CA GLN A 31 -17.03 -6.27 11.90
C GLN A 31 -16.79 -7.06 10.61
N PHE A 32 -16.87 -6.41 9.44
CA PHE A 32 -16.54 -7.05 8.18
C PHE A 32 -15.06 -7.47 8.16
N SER A 33 -14.16 -6.57 8.54
CA SER A 33 -12.71 -6.80 8.50
C SER A 33 -12.27 -7.89 9.50
N GLU A 34 -12.87 -7.95 10.68
CA GLU A 34 -12.59 -8.95 11.72
C GLU A 34 -12.86 -10.39 11.29
N ASN A 35 -13.72 -10.61 10.27
CA ASN A 35 -13.95 -11.96 9.74
C ASN A 35 -12.74 -12.53 8.97
N PHE A 36 -11.75 -11.69 8.63
CA PHE A 36 -10.58 -12.12 7.86
C PHE A 36 -9.32 -12.23 8.73
N GLY A 37 -9.36 -11.74 9.96
CA GLY A 37 -8.24 -11.80 10.88
C GLY A 37 -8.27 -10.73 11.95
N GLU A 38 -7.23 -10.70 12.77
CA GLU A 38 -7.05 -9.66 13.77
C GLU A 38 -6.79 -8.30 13.10
N LEU A 39 -7.47 -7.27 13.59
CA LEU A 39 -7.27 -5.91 13.09
C LEU A 39 -5.92 -5.37 13.56
N ASP A 40 -5.23 -4.69 12.67
CA ASP A 40 -3.97 -4.04 12.97
C ASP A 40 -4.12 -2.94 14.04
N GLU A 41 -3.00 -2.56 14.66
CA GLU A 41 -2.95 -1.41 15.56
C GLU A 41 -3.30 -0.10 14.81
N PRO A 42 -3.70 0.96 15.55
CA PRO A 42 -3.88 2.28 14.95
C PRO A 42 -2.69 2.69 14.10
N HIS A 43 -2.95 3.31 12.95
CA HIS A 43 -1.90 3.70 12.01
C HIS A 43 -0.92 4.68 12.68
N PRO A 44 0.40 4.50 12.49
CA PRO A 44 1.40 5.34 13.19
C PRO A 44 1.39 6.80 12.77
N VAL A 45 0.87 7.11 11.57
CA VAL A 45 0.94 8.43 10.93
C VAL A 45 -0.41 9.09 10.82
N TYR A 46 -1.39 8.38 10.23
CA TYR A 46 -2.69 8.93 9.92
C TYR A 46 -3.64 8.92 11.12
N PRO A 47 -4.51 9.92 11.24
CA PRO A 47 -5.53 9.95 12.28
C PRO A 47 -6.53 8.81 12.10
N SER A 48 -7.20 8.46 13.19
CA SER A 48 -8.30 7.50 13.17
C SER A 48 -9.66 8.20 13.07
N VAL A 49 -10.67 7.44 12.65
CA VAL A 49 -12.06 7.88 12.73
C VAL A 49 -12.46 8.02 14.20
N GLU A 50 -13.15 9.11 14.52
CA GLU A 50 -13.62 9.37 15.90
C GLU A 50 -14.45 8.20 16.45
N GLY A 51 -14.07 7.71 17.62
CA GLY A 51 -14.67 6.52 18.26
C GLY A 51 -14.23 5.17 17.68
N PHE A 52 -13.38 5.14 16.64
CA PHE A 52 -12.94 3.93 15.95
C PHE A 52 -11.43 3.95 15.68
N SER A 53 -10.63 3.76 16.71
CA SER A 53 -9.17 3.91 16.65
C SER A 53 -8.46 3.00 15.62
N ARG A 54 -9.10 1.90 15.24
CA ARG A 54 -8.55 0.96 14.23
C ARG A 54 -9.00 1.26 12.79
N ILE A 55 -9.79 2.30 12.57
CA ILE A 55 -10.13 2.80 11.23
C ILE A 55 -9.30 4.03 10.95
N VAL A 56 -8.40 3.92 10.00
CA VAL A 56 -7.60 5.04 9.50
C VAL A 56 -8.50 6.00 8.74
N LYS A 57 -8.38 7.29 9.02
CA LYS A 57 -9.04 8.35 8.25
C LYS A 57 -8.03 8.91 7.26
N LEU A 58 -8.25 8.64 5.98
CA LEU A 58 -7.53 9.27 4.89
C LEU A 58 -8.39 10.42 4.35
N GLU A 59 -7.93 11.64 4.50
CA GLU A 59 -8.64 12.85 4.08
C GLU A 59 -7.65 13.77 3.38
N ASN A 60 -7.91 14.01 2.11
CA ASN A 60 -7.11 14.90 1.29
C ASN A 60 -7.95 16.08 0.85
N ASP A 61 -7.36 17.27 0.87
CA ASP A 61 -7.96 18.50 0.37
C ASP A 61 -6.88 19.41 -0.25
N LYS A 62 -7.27 20.62 -0.63
CA LYS A 62 -6.34 21.60 -1.23
C LYS A 62 -5.18 22.01 -0.32
N ASN A 63 -5.33 21.87 1.00
CA ASN A 63 -4.33 22.24 2.00
C ASN A 63 -3.52 21.02 2.45
N SER A 64 -4.04 19.81 2.21
CA SER A 64 -3.42 18.52 2.53
C SER A 64 -3.55 17.60 1.33
N PRO A 65 -2.74 17.80 0.27
CA PRO A 65 -2.77 16.95 -0.91
C PRO A 65 -2.35 15.51 -0.58
N PRO A 66 -2.71 14.52 -1.42
CA PRO A 66 -2.29 13.15 -1.20
C PRO A 66 -0.77 13.04 -1.13
N ASP A 67 -0.28 12.36 -0.11
CA ASP A 67 1.15 12.06 0.09
C ASP A 67 1.54 10.68 -0.44
N THR A 68 0.59 9.98 -1.05
CA THR A 68 0.71 8.61 -1.54
C THR A 68 0.55 8.53 -3.06
N ASP A 69 1.16 9.51 -3.77
CA ASP A 69 1.20 9.57 -5.24
C ASP A 69 2.34 8.70 -5.85
N ALA A 70 3.03 7.93 -5.02
CA ALA A 70 4.01 6.93 -5.41
C ALA A 70 3.48 5.50 -5.22
N TRP A 71 4.00 4.56 -6.00
CA TRP A 71 3.67 3.15 -5.87
C TRP A 71 4.13 2.60 -4.52
N HIS A 72 3.18 2.12 -3.72
CA HIS A 72 3.44 1.55 -2.40
C HIS A 72 2.63 0.27 -2.15
N THR A 73 3.10 -0.49 -1.21
CA THR A 73 2.39 -1.61 -0.59
C THR A 73 2.33 -1.29 0.90
N ASP A 74 1.15 -1.32 1.50
CA ASP A 74 0.94 -0.83 2.85
C ASP A 74 1.84 -1.51 3.87
N LEU A 75 2.49 -0.68 4.71
CA LEU A 75 3.17 -1.07 5.94
C LEU A 75 4.23 -2.19 5.79
N THR A 76 4.92 -2.29 4.65
CA THR A 76 5.94 -3.34 4.43
C THR A 76 7.14 -3.22 5.36
N PHE A 77 7.31 -2.09 6.02
CA PHE A 77 8.34 -1.87 7.03
C PHE A 77 8.03 -2.54 8.39
N LYS A 78 6.77 -2.92 8.65
CA LYS A 78 6.41 -3.67 9.86
C LYS A 78 6.93 -5.10 9.76
N GLN A 79 7.30 -5.68 10.90
CA GLN A 79 7.71 -7.09 10.96
C GLN A 79 6.57 -8.00 10.50
N GLU A 80 5.38 -7.76 11.02
CA GLU A 80 4.15 -8.42 10.59
C GLU A 80 3.36 -7.45 9.70
N GLN A 81 3.43 -7.67 8.40
CA GLN A 81 2.68 -6.88 7.42
C GLN A 81 1.22 -7.34 7.41
N PRO A 82 0.25 -6.41 7.44
CA PRO A 82 -1.14 -6.77 7.23
C PRO A 82 -1.35 -7.52 5.92
N PHE A 83 -2.08 -8.63 5.95
CA PHE A 83 -2.30 -9.40 4.73
C PHE A 83 -3.27 -8.73 3.77
N ALA A 84 -4.23 -7.98 4.31
CA ALA A 84 -5.23 -7.28 3.50
C ALA A 84 -5.54 -5.91 4.08
N SER A 85 -6.00 -5.02 3.22
CA SER A 85 -6.55 -3.72 3.58
C SER A 85 -7.98 -3.62 3.07
N VAL A 86 -8.84 -2.93 3.82
CA VAL A 86 -10.23 -2.64 3.46
C VAL A 86 -10.45 -1.13 3.50
N LEU A 87 -10.78 -0.53 2.37
CA LEU A 87 -11.03 0.91 2.24
C LEU A 87 -12.49 1.17 1.89
N VAL A 88 -13.11 2.12 2.60
CA VAL A 88 -14.48 2.57 2.35
C VAL A 88 -14.47 4.04 1.96
N ALA A 89 -14.94 4.36 0.76
CA ALA A 89 -15.06 5.74 0.29
C ALA A 89 -16.26 6.45 0.94
N ARG A 90 -16.01 7.59 1.58
CA ARG A 90 -17.05 8.43 2.22
C ARG A 90 -17.37 9.66 1.39
N SER A 91 -16.34 10.36 0.95
CA SER A 91 -16.41 11.51 0.08
C SER A 91 -15.38 11.30 -1.03
N VAL A 92 -15.74 11.64 -2.24
CA VAL A 92 -14.86 11.52 -3.41
C VAL A 92 -15.02 12.78 -4.26
N PRO A 93 -13.97 13.24 -4.92
CA PRO A 93 -14.05 14.36 -5.86
C PRO A 93 -14.85 13.96 -7.12
N GLU A 94 -15.37 14.95 -7.85
CA GLU A 94 -16.00 14.70 -9.15
C GLU A 94 -15.02 14.21 -10.22
N ILE A 95 -13.76 14.66 -10.13
CA ILE A 95 -12.69 14.34 -11.09
C ILE A 95 -11.44 14.00 -10.30
N GLY A 96 -10.80 12.89 -10.65
CA GLY A 96 -9.60 12.40 -9.97
C GLY A 96 -9.92 11.53 -8.75
N GLY A 97 -8.95 11.38 -7.84
CA GLY A 97 -9.10 10.57 -6.62
C GLY A 97 -9.25 9.08 -6.88
N ASP A 98 -8.91 8.59 -8.07
CA ASP A 98 -8.93 7.17 -8.39
C ASP A 98 -7.80 6.44 -7.67
N THR A 99 -7.97 5.15 -7.47
CA THR A 99 -6.89 4.27 -7.00
C THR A 99 -6.53 3.27 -8.09
N LEU A 100 -5.23 3.08 -8.28
CA LEU A 100 -4.68 2.04 -9.15
C LEU A 100 -4.08 0.95 -8.28
N TRP A 101 -4.27 -0.31 -8.67
CA TRP A 101 -3.55 -1.46 -8.11
C TRP A 101 -2.77 -2.15 -9.22
N SER A 102 -1.53 -2.53 -8.93
CA SER A 102 -0.65 -3.30 -9.82
C SER A 102 -0.37 -4.68 -9.22
N SER A 103 -0.35 -5.70 -10.06
CA SER A 103 -0.11 -7.08 -9.64
C SER A 103 1.38 -7.36 -9.48
N CYS A 104 1.81 -7.65 -8.25
CA CYS A 104 3.17 -8.09 -7.96
C CYS A 104 3.49 -9.48 -8.57
N TYR A 105 2.46 -10.32 -8.80
CA TYR A 105 2.64 -11.58 -9.54
C TYR A 105 2.97 -11.33 -11.00
N ALA A 106 2.18 -10.49 -11.68
CA ALA A 106 2.41 -10.17 -13.08
C ALA A 106 3.78 -9.49 -13.28
N ALA A 107 4.16 -8.58 -12.39
CA ALA A 107 5.48 -7.97 -12.38
C ALA A 107 6.59 -9.02 -12.27
N TYR A 108 6.47 -10.02 -11.38
CA TYR A 108 7.42 -11.13 -11.30
C TYR A 108 7.44 -11.95 -12.59
N GLU A 109 6.29 -12.32 -13.14
CA GLU A 109 6.21 -13.16 -14.34
C GLU A 109 6.84 -12.51 -15.57
N ARG A 110 6.76 -11.19 -15.69
CA ARG A 110 7.41 -10.44 -16.79
C ARG A 110 8.93 -10.32 -16.68
N LEU A 111 9.54 -10.60 -15.52
CA LEU A 111 10.99 -10.65 -15.44
C LEU A 111 11.53 -11.75 -16.36
N SER A 112 12.64 -11.47 -17.04
CA SER A 112 13.36 -12.49 -17.78
C SER A 112 13.84 -13.61 -16.86
N SER A 113 14.10 -14.80 -17.40
CA SER A 113 14.64 -15.91 -16.63
C SER A 113 15.98 -15.59 -15.95
N GLY A 114 16.81 -14.76 -16.60
CA GLY A 114 18.06 -14.26 -16.03
C GLY A 114 17.79 -13.40 -14.81
N MET A 115 16.90 -12.39 -14.94
CA MET A 115 16.55 -11.50 -13.82
C MET A 115 15.87 -12.24 -12.66
N LYS A 116 14.98 -13.21 -12.96
CA LYS A 116 14.38 -14.07 -11.92
C LYS A 116 15.46 -14.79 -11.11
N LYS A 117 16.49 -15.30 -11.79
CA LYS A 117 17.62 -15.97 -11.13
C LYS A 117 18.50 -14.98 -10.35
N ASP A 118 18.82 -13.83 -10.94
CA ASP A 118 19.69 -12.83 -10.31
C ASP A 118 19.03 -12.20 -9.06
N PHE A 119 17.70 -12.15 -9.02
CA PHE A 119 16.94 -11.56 -7.92
C PHE A 119 16.48 -12.55 -6.85
N GLU A 120 16.65 -13.86 -7.05
CA GLU A 120 16.13 -14.91 -6.16
C GLU A 120 16.61 -14.75 -4.70
N ASP A 121 17.89 -14.41 -4.51
CA ASP A 121 18.51 -14.30 -3.19
C ASP A 121 18.71 -12.85 -2.74
N ILE A 122 18.20 -11.89 -3.51
CA ILE A 122 18.33 -10.47 -3.16
C ILE A 122 17.39 -10.13 -2.01
N LYS A 123 17.91 -9.36 -1.06
CA LYS A 123 17.15 -8.82 0.07
C LYS A 123 17.13 -7.30 0.01
N CYS A 124 16.03 -6.73 0.45
CA CYS A 124 15.81 -5.29 0.51
C CYS A 124 15.54 -4.86 1.94
N ILE A 125 15.97 -3.65 2.26
CA ILE A 125 15.58 -2.95 3.49
C ILE A 125 14.29 -2.19 3.19
N HIS A 126 13.24 -2.49 3.96
CA HIS A 126 12.00 -1.74 4.00
C HIS A 126 11.99 -0.90 5.28
N ASP A 127 11.82 0.39 5.16
CA ASP A 127 11.68 1.32 6.27
C ASP A 127 10.50 2.28 6.02
N MET A 128 10.30 3.26 6.89
CA MET A 128 9.17 4.20 6.76
C MET A 128 9.25 5.10 5.51
N GLY A 129 10.31 5.00 4.70
CA GLY A 129 10.44 5.63 3.40
C GLY A 129 10.12 7.12 3.39
N ASP A 130 9.32 7.53 2.41
CA ASP A 130 8.96 8.93 2.19
C ASP A 130 7.99 9.49 3.24
N PHE A 131 7.43 8.68 4.13
CA PHE A 131 6.79 9.22 5.33
C PHE A 131 7.71 10.15 6.13
N ARG A 132 9.03 10.06 5.94
CA ARG A 132 10.01 11.02 6.45
C ARG A 132 9.72 12.45 6.00
N ASN A 133 9.21 12.64 4.79
CA ASN A 133 8.93 13.96 4.21
C ASN A 133 7.53 14.47 4.57
N THR A 134 6.59 13.57 4.83
CA THR A 134 5.18 13.89 5.15
C THR A 134 4.99 14.37 6.58
N PHE A 135 5.92 14.05 7.48
CA PHE A 135 5.86 14.43 8.87
C PHE A 135 6.11 15.93 9.17
N ALA A 136 6.31 16.75 8.15
CA ALA A 136 6.56 18.19 8.35
C ALA A 136 5.36 18.95 8.95
N GLN A 137 4.15 18.38 8.90
CA GLN A 137 2.94 18.99 9.48
C GLN A 137 2.42 18.17 10.65
N SER A 138 2.53 18.71 11.84
CA SER A 138 2.06 18.08 13.07
C SER A 138 0.55 18.26 13.24
N LEU A 139 -0.19 17.13 13.31
CA LEU A 139 -1.62 17.12 13.66
C LEU A 139 -1.87 17.17 15.18
N ASP A 140 -0.84 16.89 16.01
CA ASP A 140 -0.95 16.78 17.47
C ASP A 140 0.05 17.67 18.24
N GLY A 141 0.65 18.66 17.58
CA GLY A 141 1.64 19.57 18.16
C GLY A 141 3.07 19.00 18.23
N LYS A 142 3.30 17.74 17.82
CA LYS A 142 4.65 17.19 17.70
C LYS A 142 5.25 17.58 16.36
N SER A 143 6.56 17.86 16.35
CA SER A 143 7.27 18.11 15.10
C SER A 143 7.31 16.85 14.23
N GLY A 144 7.46 17.02 12.91
CA GLY A 144 7.63 15.89 11.99
C GLY A 144 8.82 15.01 12.35
N VAL A 145 9.90 15.61 12.88
CA VAL A 145 11.10 14.89 13.33
C VAL A 145 10.80 14.01 14.55
N GLU A 146 10.00 14.48 15.51
CA GLU A 146 9.61 13.69 16.69
C GLU A 146 8.80 12.47 16.29
N ARG A 147 7.79 12.63 15.41
CA ARG A 147 6.99 11.50 14.89
C ARG A 147 7.83 10.52 14.11
N LEU A 148 8.71 11.00 13.24
CA LEU A 148 9.64 10.15 12.52
C LEU A 148 10.49 9.32 13.49
N ASN A 149 11.06 9.95 14.51
CA ASN A 149 11.88 9.28 15.50
C ASN A 149 11.06 8.26 16.30
N GLU A 150 9.83 8.57 16.68
CA GLU A 150 8.91 7.62 17.30
C GLU A 150 8.61 6.43 16.39
N GLY A 151 8.28 6.67 15.14
CA GLY A 151 8.02 5.64 14.14
C GLY A 151 9.26 4.78 13.87
N MET A 152 10.42 5.40 13.67
CA MET A 152 11.68 4.69 13.47
C MET A 152 12.07 3.86 14.71
N SER A 153 11.82 4.39 15.92
CA SER A 153 12.06 3.66 17.17
C SER A 153 11.11 2.47 17.34
N LYS A 154 9.83 2.64 16.94
CA LYS A 154 8.80 1.60 17.09
C LYS A 154 8.90 0.50 16.01
N PHE A 155 9.09 0.87 14.76
CA PHE A 155 9.03 -0.05 13.63
C PHE A 155 10.40 -0.38 13.04
N GLY A 156 11.38 0.54 13.17
CA GLY A 156 12.75 0.36 12.66
C GLY A 156 12.79 0.16 11.15
N GLN A 157 13.51 -0.85 10.76
CA GLN A 157 13.62 -1.35 9.39
C GLN A 157 13.38 -2.86 9.37
N ASN A 158 12.82 -3.36 8.29
CA ASN A 158 12.62 -4.79 8.10
C ASN A 158 13.38 -5.26 6.85
N ILE A 159 13.99 -6.43 6.93
CA ILE A 159 14.69 -7.05 5.81
C ILE A 159 13.77 -8.09 5.19
N ARG A 160 13.45 -7.90 3.91
CA ARG A 160 12.60 -8.80 3.14
C ARG A 160 13.31 -9.29 1.88
N ASN A 161 12.95 -10.48 1.42
CA ASN A 161 13.42 -10.94 0.11
C ASN A 161 12.74 -10.12 -0.99
N LEU A 162 13.47 -9.83 -2.06
CA LEU A 162 12.93 -9.15 -3.24
C LEU A 162 11.93 -10.04 -3.99
N ILE A 163 12.15 -11.35 -3.97
CA ILE A 163 11.22 -12.35 -4.49
C ILE A 163 10.73 -13.21 -3.33
N GLU A 164 9.42 -13.25 -3.14
CA GLU A 164 8.78 -14.06 -2.10
C GLU A 164 7.72 -15.00 -2.68
N LYS A 165 7.29 -15.95 -1.86
CA LYS A 165 6.16 -16.83 -2.15
C LYS A 165 4.96 -16.42 -1.31
N HIS A 166 3.84 -16.28 -1.95
CA HIS A 166 2.59 -16.04 -1.25
C HIS A 166 2.20 -17.25 -0.38
N PRO A 167 1.88 -17.05 0.90
CA PRO A 167 1.68 -18.16 1.85
C PRO A 167 0.50 -19.08 1.51
N THR A 168 -0.53 -18.55 0.87
CA THR A 168 -1.73 -19.33 0.51
C THR A 168 -1.64 -19.90 -0.90
N SER A 169 -1.31 -19.09 -1.91
CA SER A 169 -1.28 -19.55 -3.31
C SER A 169 0.01 -20.27 -3.70
N GLY A 170 1.11 -20.06 -2.95
CA GLY A 170 2.43 -20.58 -3.27
C GLY A 170 3.10 -19.92 -4.49
N LYS A 171 2.43 -18.98 -5.16
CA LYS A 171 2.97 -18.27 -6.31
C LYS A 171 4.07 -17.31 -5.86
N LYS A 172 5.14 -17.20 -6.67
CA LYS A 172 6.18 -16.20 -6.47
C LYS A 172 5.69 -14.82 -6.89
N TYR A 173 6.14 -13.78 -6.21
CA TYR A 173 5.85 -12.40 -6.52
C TYR A 173 7.04 -11.49 -6.29
N LEU A 174 7.03 -10.33 -6.92
CA LEU A 174 8.02 -9.27 -6.73
C LEU A 174 7.63 -8.43 -5.52
N ASN A 175 8.34 -8.60 -4.40
CA ASN A 175 8.11 -7.87 -3.15
C ASN A 175 8.90 -6.56 -3.16
N PHE A 176 8.44 -5.63 -3.98
CA PHE A 176 9.07 -4.32 -4.16
C PHE A 176 8.00 -3.23 -4.20
N ASN A 177 8.29 -2.10 -3.57
CA ASN A 177 7.60 -0.83 -3.79
C ASN A 177 8.60 0.32 -3.63
N GLU A 178 8.40 1.42 -4.35
CA GLU A 178 9.35 2.52 -4.34
C GLU A 178 9.33 3.33 -3.05
N THR A 179 8.20 3.35 -2.36
CA THR A 179 8.00 4.17 -1.16
C THR A 179 8.79 3.64 0.03
N PHE A 180 8.72 2.35 0.32
CA PHE A 180 9.30 1.76 1.53
C PHE A 180 10.60 1.00 1.31
N VAL A 181 10.97 0.63 0.07
CA VAL A 181 12.26 0.01 -0.20
C VAL A 181 13.35 1.07 -0.23
N SER A 182 14.10 1.19 0.85
CA SER A 182 15.17 2.18 0.97
C SER A 182 16.48 1.72 0.33
N HIS A 183 16.84 0.46 0.47
CA HIS A 183 18.12 -0.06 -0.01
C HIS A 183 18.06 -1.54 -0.41
N ILE A 184 18.88 -1.92 -1.39
CA ILE A 184 19.11 -3.31 -1.82
C ILE A 184 20.40 -3.81 -1.20
N ILE A 185 20.31 -4.82 -0.34
CA ILE A 185 21.43 -5.33 0.45
C ILE A 185 22.51 -5.91 -0.45
N GLY A 186 23.77 -5.59 -0.15
CA GLY A 186 24.94 -6.03 -0.91
C GLY A 186 25.22 -5.22 -2.17
N LYS A 187 24.49 -4.11 -2.38
CA LYS A 187 24.72 -3.17 -3.48
C LYS A 187 25.23 -1.83 -2.96
N THR A 188 26.02 -1.13 -3.75
CA THR A 188 26.33 0.28 -3.50
C THR A 188 25.08 1.13 -3.65
N ILE A 189 25.09 2.35 -3.15
CA ILE A 189 23.95 3.28 -3.26
C ILE A 189 23.55 3.48 -4.73
N ASN A 190 24.52 3.66 -5.63
CA ASN A 190 24.25 3.88 -7.05
C ASN A 190 23.65 2.65 -7.72
N GLU A 191 24.15 1.46 -7.42
CA GLU A 191 23.57 0.19 -7.92
C GLU A 191 22.17 -0.03 -7.37
N SER A 192 21.98 0.19 -6.07
CA SER A 192 20.66 0.08 -5.43
C SER A 192 19.65 1.02 -6.08
N ASN A 193 20.02 2.29 -6.30
CA ASN A 193 19.15 3.27 -6.95
C ASN A 193 18.84 2.88 -8.40
N ALA A 194 19.81 2.37 -9.15
CA ALA A 194 19.59 1.91 -10.52
C ALA A 194 18.61 0.72 -10.59
N ILE A 195 18.75 -0.26 -9.69
CA ILE A 195 17.84 -1.40 -9.59
C ILE A 195 16.43 -0.94 -9.15
N LYS A 196 16.33 -0.05 -8.17
CA LYS A 196 15.06 0.51 -7.72
C LYS A 196 14.34 1.23 -8.86
N ALA A 197 15.02 2.09 -9.60
CA ALA A 197 14.46 2.79 -10.75
C ALA A 197 13.97 1.82 -11.84
N PHE A 198 14.74 0.77 -12.12
CA PHE A 198 14.31 -0.30 -13.02
C PHE A 198 13.04 -0.97 -12.52
N LEU A 199 12.98 -1.36 -11.25
CA LEU A 199 11.85 -2.08 -10.65
C LEU A 199 10.59 -1.21 -10.61
N THR A 200 10.70 0.09 -10.27
CA THR A 200 9.58 1.04 -10.32
C THR A 200 8.97 1.11 -11.72
N ASN A 201 9.82 1.30 -12.75
CA ASN A 201 9.35 1.31 -14.13
C ASN A 201 8.79 -0.06 -14.60
N HIS A 202 9.36 -1.15 -14.07
CA HIS A 202 8.91 -2.50 -14.40
C HIS A 202 7.54 -2.81 -13.78
N MET A 203 7.25 -2.34 -12.58
CA MET A 203 5.96 -2.52 -11.93
C MET A 203 4.87 -1.59 -12.49
N ASN A 204 5.27 -0.42 -12.99
CA ASN A 204 4.33 0.57 -13.54
C ASN A 204 3.96 0.23 -14.99
N LYS A 205 3.25 -0.88 -15.20
CA LYS A 205 2.77 -1.34 -16.51
C LYS A 205 1.25 -1.37 -16.53
N PRO A 206 0.61 -0.60 -17.43
CA PRO A 206 -0.87 -0.53 -17.50
C PRO A 206 -1.55 -1.90 -17.67
N GLU A 207 -0.87 -2.86 -18.32
CA GLU A 207 -1.39 -4.20 -18.57
C GLU A 207 -1.60 -5.02 -17.29
N ASP A 208 -0.89 -4.66 -16.21
CA ASP A 208 -0.97 -5.35 -14.91
C ASP A 208 -1.78 -4.57 -13.89
N GLN A 209 -2.41 -3.49 -14.30
CA GLN A 209 -3.08 -2.56 -13.41
C GLN A 209 -4.58 -2.60 -13.58
N ILE A 210 -5.27 -2.35 -12.47
CA ILE A 210 -6.68 -1.99 -12.47
C ILE A 210 -6.82 -0.60 -11.87
N ARG A 211 -7.65 0.24 -12.50
CA ARG A 211 -7.99 1.58 -12.03
C ARG A 211 -9.44 1.59 -11.58
N TRP A 212 -9.67 2.07 -10.36
CA TRP A 212 -10.99 2.18 -9.78
C TRP A 212 -11.39 3.64 -9.60
N ASN A 213 -12.49 4.01 -10.24
CA ASN A 213 -13.15 5.28 -10.03
C ASN A 213 -14.17 5.12 -8.90
N TRP A 214 -13.90 5.75 -7.79
CA TRP A 214 -14.68 5.66 -6.57
C TRP A 214 -16.01 6.41 -6.66
N LYS A 215 -17.01 5.87 -5.97
CA LYS A 215 -18.25 6.58 -5.62
C LYS A 215 -18.45 6.54 -4.12
N PRO A 216 -19.12 7.54 -3.51
CA PRO A 216 -19.45 7.48 -2.10
C PRO A 216 -20.19 6.18 -1.75
N GLY A 217 -19.74 5.50 -0.70
CA GLY A 217 -20.27 4.20 -0.28
C GLY A 217 -19.66 2.98 -0.95
N ASP A 218 -18.70 3.15 -1.87
CA ASP A 218 -17.93 2.02 -2.38
C ASP A 218 -16.95 1.49 -1.33
N MET A 219 -16.64 0.21 -1.45
CA MET A 219 -15.63 -0.44 -0.65
C MET A 219 -14.71 -1.28 -1.55
N ALA A 220 -13.42 -1.28 -1.25
CA ALA A 220 -12.44 -2.18 -1.86
C ALA A 220 -11.72 -2.97 -0.77
N MET A 221 -11.37 -4.21 -1.09
CA MET A 221 -10.51 -5.06 -0.28
C MET A 221 -9.42 -5.65 -1.18
N TRP A 222 -8.16 -5.58 -0.76
CA TRP A 222 -7.03 -6.13 -1.52
C TRP A 222 -6.08 -6.93 -0.66
N ASP A 223 -5.46 -7.94 -1.30
CA ASP A 223 -4.35 -8.67 -0.69
C ASP A 223 -3.09 -7.80 -0.75
N ASN A 224 -2.77 -7.21 0.38
CA ASN A 224 -1.69 -6.24 0.53
C ASN A 224 -0.28 -6.85 0.30
N ARG A 225 -0.14 -8.17 0.32
CA ARG A 225 1.16 -8.85 0.12
C ARG A 225 1.58 -8.85 -1.34
N VAL A 226 0.61 -8.83 -2.26
CA VAL A 226 0.83 -9.07 -3.70
C VAL A 226 0.25 -7.99 -4.60
N THR A 227 -0.18 -6.88 -4.01
CA THR A 227 -0.59 -5.68 -4.73
C THR A 227 0.25 -4.48 -4.33
N CYS A 228 0.61 -3.69 -5.33
CA CYS A 228 1.17 -2.36 -5.14
C CYS A 228 0.11 -1.36 -5.59
N LEU A 229 -0.10 -0.28 -4.85
CA LEU A 229 -1.16 0.68 -5.15
C LEU A 229 -0.65 2.12 -5.23
N LEU A 230 -1.45 2.96 -5.88
CA LEU A 230 -1.18 4.38 -6.08
C LEU A 230 -2.50 5.13 -6.03
N TYR A 231 -2.56 6.23 -5.26
CA TYR A 231 -3.67 7.16 -5.26
C TYR A 231 -3.41 8.28 -6.26
N THR A 232 -4.35 8.53 -7.17
CA THR A 232 -4.21 9.67 -8.08
C THR A 232 -4.64 10.95 -7.41
N SER A 233 -3.91 12.05 -7.68
CA SER A 233 -4.31 13.40 -7.27
C SER A 233 -5.59 13.84 -7.98
N ASP A 234 -6.25 14.87 -7.44
CA ASP A 234 -7.33 15.58 -8.13
C ASP A 234 -6.78 16.30 -9.36
N ALA A 235 -7.61 16.44 -10.41
CA ALA A 235 -7.24 17.21 -11.61
C ALA A 235 -6.87 18.69 -11.29
N ALA A 236 -7.22 19.20 -10.11
CA ALA A 236 -6.84 20.52 -9.62
C ALA A 236 -5.36 20.59 -9.18
N ASP A 237 -4.77 19.47 -8.73
CA ASP A 237 -3.38 19.42 -8.26
C ASP A 237 -2.37 19.36 -9.41
N GLU A 238 -2.77 18.88 -10.59
CA GLU A 238 -1.89 18.84 -11.77
C GLU A 238 -1.52 20.24 -12.29
N LYS A 239 -2.33 21.28 -12.01
CA LYS A 239 -2.04 22.66 -12.41
C LYS A 239 -0.97 23.35 -11.58
N VAL A 240 -0.56 22.78 -10.46
CA VAL A 240 0.44 23.37 -9.56
C VAL A 240 1.85 22.84 -9.85
N ARG A 241 1.99 21.81 -10.66
CA ARG A 241 3.27 21.18 -11.04
C ARG A 241 3.82 21.60 -12.39
N GLY A 242 3.29 22.70 -12.98
CA GLY A 242 3.76 23.29 -14.22
C GLY A 242 4.82 24.38 -14.01
#